data_85f05938399a1a37aa149c7954acea9c
#
_entry.id   85f05938399a1a37aa149c7954acea9c
#
_cell.length_a   1.000
_cell.length_b   1.000
_cell.length_c   1.000
_cell.angle_alpha   90.00
_cell.angle_beta   90.00
_cell.angle_gamma   90.00
#
_symmetry.space_group_name_H-M   'P 1'
#
loop_
_entity.id
_entity.type
_entity.pdbx_description
1 polymer ?
#
loop_
_entity_poly.entity_id
_entity_poly.type
_entity_poly.pdbx_seq_one_letter_code
_entity_poly.pdbx_strand_id
1 'polypeptide(L)'
;MLKRLRANHPLVYCLGAVALFLAAMFVGSLLLTLLLLGLAPWAAGPFLAEDFLFQAAVEAIGLAVPLALLWRSGRLGVFARRGAGFLDGLLVGVYPFVWLSLSLSVNLALVGPPEGAAVKAPWRIAAFFLAMFLIGLAEEALFRGVVAETLLAHFGPRRAGVWKACAVSGALFGLGHAVNLMSSEPVGVLIQCCVTAALGMLYAAIYYRTGNLWVLIFLHTLQDVAALINSGLYDGTATISEVVSSFDPSMLLSALLYLLPVFYLLRGSRLPLVAAFWGLDDAPEAA
;
A
#
# COMPACT_ATOMS: atom_id res chain seq x y z
N MET A 1 -3.22 -15.22 22.37
CA MET A 1 -2.55 -15.97 21.29
C MET A 1 -1.81 -15.04 20.31
N LEU A 2 -2.45 -14.06 19.64
CA LEU A 2 -1.82 -13.18 18.65
C LEU A 2 -0.62 -12.37 19.18
N LYS A 3 -0.73 -11.79 20.40
CA LYS A 3 0.40 -11.05 21.02
C LYS A 3 1.63 -11.95 21.23
N ARG A 4 1.43 -13.21 21.63
CA ARG A 4 2.52 -14.19 21.79
C ARG A 4 3.12 -14.60 20.44
N LEU A 5 2.28 -14.84 19.42
CA LEU A 5 2.75 -15.16 18.07
C LEU A 5 3.61 -14.02 17.50
N ARG A 6 3.15 -12.77 17.65
CA ARG A 6 3.90 -11.58 17.21
C ARG A 6 5.25 -11.44 17.92
N ALA A 7 5.30 -11.73 19.23
CA ALA A 7 6.54 -11.60 20.01
C ALA A 7 7.53 -12.73 19.72
N ASN A 8 7.05 -13.98 19.65
CA ASN A 8 7.92 -15.15 19.54
C ASN A 8 8.23 -15.56 18.10
N HIS A 9 7.32 -15.28 17.16
CA HIS A 9 7.45 -15.66 15.75
C HIS A 9 6.99 -14.51 14.82
N PRO A 10 7.68 -13.35 14.86
CA PRO A 10 7.25 -12.12 14.17
C PRO A 10 7.16 -12.29 12.65
N LEU A 11 8.06 -13.03 12.00
CA LEU A 11 8.00 -13.30 10.57
C LEU A 11 6.77 -14.13 10.19
N VAL A 12 6.47 -15.17 10.97
CA VAL A 12 5.27 -16.02 10.76
C VAL A 12 4.01 -15.16 10.98
N TYR A 13 4.01 -14.28 11.98
CA TYR A 13 2.92 -13.34 12.22
C TYR A 13 2.70 -12.39 11.04
N CYS A 14 3.77 -11.81 10.48
CA CYS A 14 3.68 -10.91 9.33
C CYS A 14 3.20 -11.63 8.07
N LEU A 15 3.75 -12.80 7.76
CA LEU A 15 3.31 -13.63 6.62
C LEU A 15 1.84 -14.04 6.78
N GLY A 16 1.45 -14.49 7.98
CA GLY A 16 0.07 -14.84 8.28
C GLY A 16 -0.90 -13.65 8.17
N ALA A 17 -0.48 -12.44 8.55
CA ALA A 17 -1.27 -11.23 8.40
C ALA A 17 -1.51 -10.88 6.93
N VAL A 18 -0.47 -10.95 6.09
CA VAL A 18 -0.58 -10.71 4.64
C VAL A 18 -1.45 -11.78 3.99
N ALA A 19 -1.21 -13.07 4.29
CA ALA A 19 -2.01 -14.16 3.74
C ALA A 19 -3.49 -14.05 4.15
N LEU A 20 -3.78 -13.68 5.41
CA LEU A 20 -5.14 -13.48 5.88
C LEU A 20 -5.83 -12.30 5.17
N PHE A 21 -5.10 -11.21 4.93
CA PHE A 21 -5.60 -10.06 4.19
C PHE A 21 -5.99 -10.44 2.75
N LEU A 22 -5.09 -11.08 2.02
CA LEU A 22 -5.34 -11.54 0.65
C LEU A 22 -6.48 -12.56 0.59
N ALA A 23 -6.52 -13.50 1.54
CA ALA A 23 -7.61 -14.47 1.63
C ALA A 23 -8.97 -13.81 1.94
N ALA A 24 -8.99 -12.79 2.81
CA ALA A 24 -10.21 -12.04 3.12
C ALA A 24 -10.73 -11.27 1.89
N MET A 25 -9.84 -10.65 1.12
CA MET A 25 -10.22 -9.97 -0.12
C MET A 25 -10.74 -10.97 -1.15
N PHE A 26 -10.05 -12.09 -1.38
CA PHE A 26 -10.46 -13.11 -2.33
C PHE A 26 -11.80 -13.76 -1.96
N VAL A 27 -11.93 -14.24 -0.73
CA VAL A 27 -13.17 -14.85 -0.24
C VAL A 27 -14.30 -13.81 -0.17
N GLY A 28 -13.96 -12.59 0.29
CA GLY A 28 -14.91 -11.49 0.37
C GLY A 28 -15.45 -11.07 -1.00
N SER A 29 -14.59 -10.98 -2.02
CA SER A 29 -15.02 -10.68 -3.39
C SER A 29 -15.94 -11.77 -3.97
N LEU A 30 -15.58 -13.03 -3.72
CA LEU A 30 -16.42 -14.17 -4.15
C LEU A 30 -17.79 -14.16 -3.45
N LEU A 31 -17.82 -13.99 -2.12
CA LEU A 31 -19.07 -13.93 -1.36
C LEU A 31 -19.92 -12.72 -1.76
N LEU A 32 -19.31 -11.56 -1.97
CA LEU A 32 -20.01 -10.37 -2.43
C LEU A 32 -20.64 -10.60 -3.81
N THR A 33 -19.90 -11.20 -4.73
CA THR A 33 -20.40 -11.55 -6.08
C THR A 33 -21.58 -12.52 -5.99
N LEU A 34 -21.45 -13.61 -5.22
CA LEU A 34 -22.52 -14.60 -5.06
C LEU A 34 -23.76 -14.01 -4.37
N LEU A 35 -23.55 -13.14 -3.38
CA LEU A 35 -24.65 -12.45 -2.70
C LEU A 35 -25.41 -11.52 -3.65
N LEU A 36 -24.71 -10.76 -4.46
CA LEU A 36 -25.33 -9.87 -5.46
C LEU A 36 -26.11 -10.67 -6.52
N LEU A 37 -25.52 -11.74 -7.04
CA LEU A 37 -26.19 -12.60 -8.03
C LEU A 37 -27.40 -13.30 -7.44
N GLY A 38 -27.36 -13.70 -6.17
CA GLY A 38 -28.46 -14.41 -5.49
C GLY A 38 -29.61 -13.52 -5.03
N LEU A 39 -29.28 -12.34 -4.45
CA LEU A 39 -30.28 -11.48 -3.79
C LEU A 39 -30.71 -10.28 -4.67
N ALA A 40 -29.85 -9.80 -5.53
CA ALA A 40 -30.09 -8.62 -6.35
C ALA A 40 -29.53 -8.78 -7.76
N PRO A 41 -29.96 -9.83 -8.52
CA PRO A 41 -29.40 -10.11 -9.85
C PRO A 41 -29.55 -8.95 -10.83
N TRP A 42 -30.58 -8.12 -10.66
CA TRP A 42 -30.83 -6.91 -11.45
C TRP A 42 -29.80 -5.81 -11.22
N ALA A 43 -29.18 -5.76 -10.02
CA ALA A 43 -28.13 -4.80 -9.67
C ALA A 43 -26.72 -5.38 -9.83
N ALA A 44 -26.59 -6.71 -9.87
CA ALA A 44 -25.30 -7.40 -9.91
C ALA A 44 -24.49 -7.01 -11.16
N GLY A 45 -25.10 -7.05 -12.34
CA GLY A 45 -24.44 -6.70 -13.60
C GLY A 45 -23.84 -5.28 -13.58
N PRO A 46 -24.66 -4.23 -13.34
CA PRO A 46 -24.16 -2.86 -13.24
C PRO A 46 -23.10 -2.65 -12.17
N PHE A 47 -23.26 -3.28 -10.99
CA PHE A 47 -22.27 -3.14 -9.88
C PHE A 47 -20.94 -3.82 -10.22
N LEU A 48 -20.97 -5.03 -10.76
CA LEU A 48 -19.77 -5.79 -11.11
C LEU A 48 -19.05 -5.23 -12.35
N ALA A 49 -19.79 -4.52 -13.21
CA ALA A 49 -19.21 -3.81 -14.35
C ALA A 49 -18.51 -2.49 -13.95
N GLU A 50 -18.75 -2.00 -12.74
CA GLU A 50 -18.08 -0.81 -12.21
C GLU A 50 -16.86 -1.19 -11.38
N ASP A 51 -15.73 -1.36 -12.04
CA ASP A 51 -14.48 -1.83 -11.46
C ASP A 51 -14.11 -1.14 -10.13
N PHE A 52 -14.19 0.19 -10.09
CA PHE A 52 -13.78 0.94 -8.89
C PHE A 52 -14.80 0.86 -7.75
N LEU A 53 -16.09 0.70 -8.04
CA LEU A 53 -17.09 0.51 -7.00
C LEU A 53 -16.94 -0.88 -6.37
N PHE A 54 -16.73 -1.90 -7.20
CA PHE A 54 -16.45 -3.26 -6.75
C PHE A 54 -15.13 -3.30 -5.97
N GLN A 55 -14.08 -2.67 -6.49
CA GLN A 55 -12.78 -2.56 -5.82
C GLN A 55 -12.91 -1.89 -4.44
N ALA A 56 -13.63 -0.78 -4.34
CA ALA A 56 -13.86 -0.10 -3.06
C ALA A 56 -14.53 -1.02 -2.02
N ALA A 57 -15.50 -1.83 -2.46
CA ALA A 57 -16.17 -2.79 -1.57
C ALA A 57 -15.23 -3.91 -1.11
N VAL A 58 -14.40 -4.44 -2.00
CA VAL A 58 -13.40 -5.48 -1.69
C VAL A 58 -12.33 -4.94 -0.73
N GLU A 59 -11.85 -3.70 -0.96
CA GLU A 59 -10.89 -3.07 -0.07
C GLU A 59 -11.46 -2.78 1.33
N ALA A 60 -12.73 -2.39 1.40
CA ALA A 60 -13.41 -2.23 2.70
C ALA A 60 -13.48 -3.56 3.49
N ILE A 61 -13.67 -4.69 2.80
CA ILE A 61 -13.59 -6.03 3.39
C ILE A 61 -12.16 -6.33 3.85
N GLY A 62 -11.17 -6.08 2.98
CA GLY A 62 -9.75 -6.27 3.29
C GLY A 62 -9.30 -5.46 4.50
N LEU A 63 -9.73 -4.20 4.61
CA LEU A 63 -9.42 -3.30 5.72
C LEU A 63 -9.83 -3.85 7.09
N ALA A 64 -10.87 -4.69 7.16
CA ALA A 64 -11.29 -5.31 8.41
C ALA A 64 -10.17 -6.17 9.05
N VAL A 65 -9.29 -6.75 8.24
CA VAL A 65 -8.18 -7.59 8.72
C VAL A 65 -7.14 -6.80 9.51
N PRO A 66 -6.46 -5.76 8.95
CA PRO A 66 -5.51 -4.99 9.72
C PRO A 66 -6.16 -4.28 10.91
N LEU A 67 -7.41 -3.80 10.80
CA LEU A 67 -8.13 -3.23 11.93
C LEU A 67 -8.34 -4.23 13.06
N ALA A 68 -8.76 -5.48 12.75
CA ALA A 68 -8.93 -6.54 13.73
C ALA A 68 -7.59 -6.94 14.39
N LEU A 69 -6.50 -7.04 13.61
CA LEU A 69 -5.17 -7.35 14.12
C LEU A 69 -4.64 -6.25 15.04
N LEU A 70 -4.80 -4.99 14.65
CA LEU A 70 -4.41 -3.82 15.46
C LEU A 70 -5.27 -3.73 16.74
N TRP A 71 -6.57 -3.92 16.63
CA TRP A 71 -7.47 -3.93 17.80
C TRP A 71 -7.10 -5.03 18.79
N ARG A 72 -6.99 -6.27 18.35
CA ARG A 72 -6.66 -7.42 19.22
C ARG A 72 -5.25 -7.32 19.84
N SER A 73 -4.35 -6.61 19.19
CA SER A 73 -3.01 -6.33 19.73
C SER A 73 -2.94 -5.07 20.61
N GLY A 74 -4.03 -4.29 20.71
CA GLY A 74 -4.08 -3.03 21.46
C GLY A 74 -3.34 -1.88 20.76
N ARG A 75 -3.25 -1.90 19.42
CA ARG A 75 -2.42 -0.98 18.63
C ARG A 75 -3.22 -0.08 17.67
N LEU A 76 -4.54 0.04 17.84
CA LEU A 76 -5.34 1.00 17.05
C LEU A 76 -4.84 2.44 17.17
N GLY A 77 -4.10 2.77 18.23
CA GLY A 77 -3.44 4.08 18.41
C GLY A 77 -2.50 4.49 17.26
N VAL A 78 -2.15 3.57 16.35
CA VAL A 78 -1.37 3.88 15.14
C VAL A 78 -2.07 4.95 14.28
N PHE A 79 -3.39 4.95 14.23
CA PHE A 79 -4.18 5.96 13.49
C PHE A 79 -4.26 7.31 14.22
N ALA A 80 -4.13 7.33 15.54
CA ALA A 80 -4.13 8.55 16.35
C ALA A 80 -2.72 9.14 16.53
N ARG A 81 -1.68 8.38 16.19
CA ARG A 81 -0.30 8.83 16.33
C ARG A 81 -0.01 9.93 15.31
N ARG A 82 0.30 11.12 15.81
CA ARG A 82 0.63 12.27 14.96
C ARG A 82 2.09 12.25 14.49
N GLY A 83 2.97 11.56 15.22
CA GLY A 83 4.40 11.50 14.91
C GLY A 83 5.02 12.87 14.70
N ALA A 84 5.67 13.05 13.56
CA ALA A 84 6.21 14.35 13.14
C ALA A 84 5.15 15.38 12.72
N GLY A 85 3.84 15.03 12.78
CA GLY A 85 2.79 15.81 12.15
C GLY A 85 2.60 15.46 10.67
N PHE A 86 1.51 15.93 10.06
CA PHE A 86 1.24 15.59 8.66
C PHE A 86 2.15 16.36 7.70
N LEU A 87 2.25 17.67 7.85
CA LEU A 87 3.08 18.51 6.95
C LEU A 87 4.58 18.21 7.08
N ASP A 88 5.09 18.10 8.31
CA ASP A 88 6.49 17.73 8.54
C ASP A 88 6.78 16.31 8.05
N GLY A 89 5.82 15.39 8.21
CA GLY A 89 5.91 14.05 7.66
C GLY A 89 5.92 14.05 6.13
N LEU A 90 5.13 14.92 5.50
CA LEU A 90 5.14 15.09 4.05
C LEU A 90 6.46 15.70 3.55
N LEU A 91 7.09 16.58 4.32
CA LEU A 91 8.45 17.08 4.01
C LEU A 91 9.49 15.96 4.05
N VAL A 92 9.37 14.98 4.96
CA VAL A 92 10.20 13.77 4.93
C VAL A 92 9.93 12.94 3.67
N GLY A 93 8.68 12.86 3.23
CA GLY A 93 8.21 12.21 2.02
C GLY A 93 8.18 13.12 0.78
N VAL A 94 8.88 14.25 0.78
CA VAL A 94 8.82 15.24 -0.32
C VAL A 94 9.22 14.66 -1.67
N TYR A 95 10.18 13.75 -1.68
CA TYR A 95 10.63 13.13 -2.92
C TYR A 95 9.50 12.34 -3.62
N PRO A 96 8.85 11.33 -3.01
CA PRO A 96 7.72 10.68 -3.65
C PRO A 96 6.55 11.65 -3.89
N PHE A 97 6.29 12.61 -3.00
CA PHE A 97 5.22 13.59 -3.22
C PHE A 97 5.40 14.38 -4.51
N VAL A 98 6.60 14.92 -4.77
CA VAL A 98 6.89 15.67 -6.00
C VAL A 98 6.84 14.75 -7.23
N TRP A 99 7.43 13.56 -7.13
CA TRP A 99 7.42 12.58 -8.21
C TRP A 99 6.00 12.18 -8.61
N LEU A 100 5.14 11.87 -7.63
CA LEU A 100 3.75 11.46 -7.85
C LEU A 100 2.90 12.61 -8.38
N SER A 101 3.11 13.82 -7.88
CA SER A 101 2.43 15.02 -8.39
C SER A 101 2.80 15.32 -9.85
N LEU A 102 4.07 15.12 -10.20
CA LEU A 102 4.54 15.25 -11.59
C LEU A 102 3.93 14.15 -12.47
N SER A 103 3.94 12.89 -12.00
CA SER A 103 3.32 11.77 -12.73
C SER A 103 1.84 12.01 -12.99
N LEU A 104 1.08 12.47 -11.97
CA LEU A 104 -0.32 12.86 -12.12
C LEU A 104 -0.50 13.97 -13.17
N SER A 105 0.35 15.00 -13.12
CA SER A 105 0.31 16.10 -14.08
C SER A 105 0.60 15.65 -15.51
N VAL A 106 1.58 14.76 -15.69
CA VAL A 106 1.91 14.16 -17.00
C VAL A 106 0.73 13.34 -17.52
N ASN A 107 0.13 12.48 -16.70
CA ASN A 107 -1.01 11.67 -17.12
C ASN A 107 -2.21 12.51 -17.52
N LEU A 108 -2.49 13.60 -16.79
CA LEU A 108 -3.60 14.49 -17.10
C LEU A 108 -3.35 15.39 -18.32
N ALA A 109 -2.13 15.95 -18.44
CA ALA A 109 -1.86 17.00 -19.42
C ALA A 109 -1.24 16.49 -20.73
N LEU A 110 -0.45 15.40 -20.69
CA LEU A 110 0.31 14.93 -21.84
C LEU A 110 -0.17 13.57 -22.36
N VAL A 111 -0.53 12.63 -21.48
CA VAL A 111 -1.08 11.35 -21.91
C VAL A 111 -2.55 11.53 -22.30
N GLY A 112 -3.35 12.06 -21.36
CA GLY A 112 -4.77 12.29 -21.55
C GLY A 112 -5.59 11.02 -21.81
N PRO A 113 -6.90 11.16 -22.04
CA PRO A 113 -7.76 10.04 -22.43
C PRO A 113 -7.56 9.66 -23.90
N PRO A 114 -7.97 8.45 -24.32
CA PRO A 114 -8.11 8.09 -25.73
C PRO A 114 -9.03 9.07 -26.46
N GLU A 115 -8.79 9.23 -27.79
CA GLU A 115 -9.60 10.11 -28.62
C GLU A 115 -11.09 9.67 -28.59
N GLY A 116 -11.98 10.62 -28.32
CA GLY A 116 -13.41 10.36 -28.22
C GLY A 116 -13.89 9.70 -26.92
N ALA A 117 -13.01 9.51 -25.93
CA ALA A 117 -13.41 8.97 -24.64
C ALA A 117 -14.37 9.92 -23.90
N ALA A 118 -15.48 9.37 -23.40
CA ALA A 118 -16.45 10.13 -22.61
C ALA A 118 -16.02 10.24 -21.16
N VAL A 119 -16.28 11.39 -20.54
CA VAL A 119 -16.09 11.57 -19.10
C VAL A 119 -17.11 10.73 -18.34
N LYS A 120 -16.65 9.97 -17.35
CA LYS A 120 -17.50 9.15 -16.49
C LYS A 120 -18.49 10.00 -15.69
N ALA A 121 -19.63 9.42 -15.34
CA ALA A 121 -20.60 10.06 -14.45
C ALA A 121 -19.95 10.43 -13.09
N PRO A 122 -20.34 11.55 -12.45
CA PRO A 122 -19.69 12.02 -11.22
C PRO A 122 -19.60 11.00 -10.08
N TRP A 123 -20.61 10.15 -9.92
CA TRP A 123 -20.61 9.10 -8.90
C TRP A 123 -19.55 8.01 -9.18
N ARG A 124 -19.26 7.70 -10.46
CA ARG A 124 -18.22 6.74 -10.86
C ARG A 124 -16.83 7.32 -10.59
N ILE A 125 -16.65 8.61 -10.84
CA ILE A 125 -15.43 9.34 -10.47
C ILE A 125 -15.25 9.34 -8.95
N ALA A 126 -16.32 9.58 -8.19
CA ALA A 126 -16.28 9.50 -6.73
C ALA A 126 -15.93 8.08 -6.24
N ALA A 127 -16.47 7.03 -6.88
CA ALA A 127 -16.13 5.64 -6.60
C ALA A 127 -14.63 5.34 -6.85
N PHE A 128 -14.06 5.88 -7.92
CA PHE A 128 -12.62 5.80 -8.19
C PHE A 128 -11.79 6.38 -7.04
N PHE A 129 -12.03 7.62 -6.64
CA PHE A 129 -11.26 8.23 -5.55
C PHE A 129 -11.46 7.50 -4.22
N LEU A 130 -12.68 7.00 -3.96
CA LEU A 130 -12.95 6.17 -2.79
C LEU A 130 -12.17 4.85 -2.83
N ALA A 131 -12.11 4.18 -3.98
CA ALA A 131 -11.34 2.95 -4.15
C ALA A 131 -9.85 3.20 -3.89
N MET A 132 -9.25 4.21 -4.50
CA MET A 132 -7.83 4.57 -4.30
C MET A 132 -7.52 4.90 -2.84
N PHE A 133 -8.41 5.62 -2.17
CA PHE A 133 -8.28 5.91 -0.75
C PHE A 133 -8.36 4.64 0.12
N LEU A 134 -9.30 3.74 -0.17
CA LEU A 134 -9.46 2.50 0.60
C LEU A 134 -8.30 1.53 0.37
N ILE A 135 -7.75 1.44 -0.84
CA ILE A 135 -6.52 0.70 -1.13
C ILE A 135 -5.39 1.24 -0.24
N GLY A 136 -5.09 2.54 -0.33
CA GLY A 136 -4.05 3.16 0.48
C GLY A 136 -4.29 2.97 1.99
N LEU A 137 -5.52 3.10 2.48
CA LEU A 137 -5.85 2.90 3.88
C LEU A 137 -5.65 1.46 4.34
N ALA A 138 -6.17 0.48 3.59
CA ALA A 138 -6.11 -0.94 3.95
C ALA A 138 -4.67 -1.46 3.91
N GLU A 139 -3.96 -1.15 2.84
CA GLU A 139 -2.59 -1.61 2.65
C GLU A 139 -1.60 -0.92 3.61
N GLU A 140 -1.71 0.39 3.85
CA GLU A 140 -0.84 1.06 4.81
C GLU A 140 -1.13 0.63 6.25
N ALA A 141 -2.40 0.39 6.61
CA ALA A 141 -2.74 -0.18 7.91
C ALA A 141 -2.10 -1.56 8.11
N LEU A 142 -2.09 -2.41 7.08
CA LEU A 142 -1.45 -3.72 7.12
C LEU A 142 0.07 -3.61 7.10
N PHE A 143 0.64 -3.00 6.04
CA PHE A 143 2.07 -3.08 5.80
C PHE A 143 2.89 -2.15 6.71
N ARG A 144 2.36 -1.00 7.13
CA ARG A 144 3.06 -0.09 8.06
C ARG A 144 2.58 -0.29 9.48
N GLY A 145 1.27 -0.31 9.70
CA GLY A 145 0.69 -0.48 11.02
C GLY A 145 0.93 -1.87 11.64
N VAL A 146 0.84 -2.94 10.87
CA VAL A 146 1.03 -4.32 11.39
C VAL A 146 2.43 -4.84 11.12
N VAL A 147 2.85 -4.88 9.84
CA VAL A 147 4.08 -5.58 9.40
C VAL A 147 5.34 -4.78 9.77
N ALA A 148 5.49 -3.54 9.28
CA ALA A 148 6.72 -2.76 9.44
C ALA A 148 7.05 -2.49 10.92
N GLU A 149 6.05 -2.14 11.75
CA GLU A 149 6.26 -1.98 13.19
C GLU A 149 6.65 -3.28 13.90
N THR A 150 6.09 -4.42 13.46
CA THR A 150 6.45 -5.71 14.05
C THR A 150 7.88 -6.09 13.70
N LEU A 151 8.30 -5.87 12.46
CA LEU A 151 9.65 -6.16 11.99
C LEU A 151 10.68 -5.22 12.64
N LEU A 152 10.36 -3.93 12.76
CA LEU A 152 11.23 -2.97 13.43
C LEU A 152 11.46 -3.34 14.89
N ALA A 153 10.40 -3.67 15.62
CA ALA A 153 10.49 -4.13 17.00
C ALA A 153 11.30 -5.43 17.16
N HIS A 154 11.25 -6.32 16.14
CA HIS A 154 11.97 -7.58 16.16
C HIS A 154 13.47 -7.43 15.83
N PHE A 155 13.80 -6.73 14.75
CA PHE A 155 15.18 -6.61 14.29
C PHE A 155 15.98 -5.56 15.08
N GLY A 156 15.30 -4.70 15.84
CA GLY A 156 15.89 -3.73 16.76
C GLY A 156 16.46 -2.47 16.09
N PRO A 157 17.00 -1.53 16.92
CA PRO A 157 17.35 -0.17 16.50
C PRO A 157 18.70 -0.08 15.79
N ARG A 158 19.52 -1.13 15.81
CA ARG A 158 20.82 -1.12 15.13
C ARG A 158 20.63 -0.91 13.64
N ARG A 159 21.60 -0.27 12.99
CA ARG A 159 21.55 0.03 11.56
C ARG A 159 21.12 -1.19 10.71
N ALA A 160 21.74 -2.34 10.94
CA ALA A 160 21.39 -3.57 10.22
C ALA A 160 19.95 -4.03 10.49
N GLY A 161 19.43 -3.85 11.73
CA GLY A 161 18.08 -4.20 12.11
C GLY A 161 17.04 -3.34 11.41
N VAL A 162 17.22 -2.01 11.41
CA VAL A 162 16.32 -1.08 10.69
C VAL A 162 16.29 -1.37 9.20
N TRP A 163 17.44 -1.62 8.58
CA TRP A 163 17.54 -1.98 7.17
C TRP A 163 16.87 -3.32 6.86
N LYS A 164 17.05 -4.35 7.72
CA LYS A 164 16.38 -5.64 7.58
C LYS A 164 14.86 -5.48 7.67
N ALA A 165 14.37 -4.73 8.67
CA ALA A 165 12.94 -4.45 8.83
C ALA A 165 12.38 -3.76 7.59
N CYS A 166 13.07 -2.75 7.07
CA CYS A 166 12.70 -2.02 5.88
C CYS A 166 12.64 -2.93 4.65
N ALA A 167 13.70 -3.71 4.40
CA ALA A 167 13.80 -4.59 3.23
C ALA A 167 12.75 -5.71 3.27
N VAL A 168 12.56 -6.36 4.42
CA VAL A 168 11.56 -7.43 4.56
C VAL A 168 10.15 -6.87 4.42
N SER A 169 9.85 -5.68 4.99
CA SER A 169 8.55 -5.03 4.81
C SER A 169 8.28 -4.70 3.35
N GLY A 170 9.27 -4.16 2.64
CA GLY A 170 9.16 -3.88 1.21
C GLY A 170 8.97 -5.14 0.38
N ALA A 171 9.73 -6.20 0.66
CA ALA A 171 9.60 -7.49 -0.03
C ALA A 171 8.21 -8.11 0.16
N LEU A 172 7.67 -8.06 1.39
CA LEU A 172 6.31 -8.56 1.66
C LEU A 172 5.25 -7.72 0.94
N PHE A 173 5.46 -6.40 0.84
CA PHE A 173 4.57 -5.51 0.08
C PHE A 173 4.59 -5.87 -1.41
N GLY A 174 5.77 -6.02 -2.00
CA GLY A 174 5.90 -6.45 -3.40
C GLY A 174 5.28 -7.83 -3.66
N LEU A 175 5.56 -8.81 -2.79
CA LEU A 175 5.00 -10.15 -2.91
C LEU A 175 3.48 -10.19 -2.76
N GLY A 176 2.87 -9.25 -2.02
CA GLY A 176 1.42 -9.11 -1.93
C GLY A 176 0.76 -8.91 -3.30
N HIS A 177 1.46 -8.24 -4.24
CA HIS A 177 0.97 -8.01 -5.59
C HIS A 177 1.03 -9.25 -6.51
N ALA A 178 1.69 -10.33 -6.08
CA ALA A 178 1.69 -11.59 -6.85
C ALA A 178 0.28 -12.19 -7.03
N VAL A 179 -0.70 -11.76 -6.23
CA VAL A 179 -2.11 -12.13 -6.43
C VAL A 179 -2.63 -11.72 -7.83
N ASN A 180 -2.06 -10.68 -8.43
CA ASN A 180 -2.42 -10.19 -9.76
C ASN A 180 -2.07 -11.19 -10.89
N LEU A 181 -1.26 -12.24 -10.60
CA LEU A 181 -1.06 -13.38 -11.53
C LEU A 181 -2.36 -14.10 -11.89
N MET A 182 -3.43 -13.89 -11.11
CA MET A 182 -4.75 -14.48 -11.39
C MET A 182 -5.49 -13.77 -12.53
N SER A 183 -5.10 -12.53 -12.87
CA SER A 183 -5.85 -11.69 -13.82
C SER A 183 -4.98 -10.90 -14.80
N SER A 184 -3.66 -10.90 -14.63
CA SER A 184 -2.73 -10.08 -15.42
C SER A 184 -1.57 -10.91 -15.95
N GLU A 185 -0.89 -10.41 -16.99
CA GLU A 185 0.24 -11.08 -17.62
C GLU A 185 1.41 -11.27 -16.64
N PRO A 186 2.01 -12.46 -16.56
CA PRO A 186 3.02 -12.80 -15.54
C PRO A 186 4.23 -11.88 -15.53
N VAL A 187 4.72 -11.44 -16.70
CA VAL A 187 5.88 -10.55 -16.79
C VAL A 187 5.56 -9.19 -16.17
N GLY A 188 4.39 -8.63 -16.50
CA GLY A 188 3.93 -7.37 -15.91
C GLY A 188 3.81 -7.45 -14.40
N VAL A 189 3.26 -8.56 -13.89
CA VAL A 189 3.13 -8.79 -12.43
C VAL A 189 4.50 -8.93 -11.75
N LEU A 190 5.46 -9.62 -12.35
CA LEU A 190 6.80 -9.71 -11.78
C LEU A 190 7.48 -8.35 -11.70
N ILE A 191 7.32 -7.52 -12.73
CA ILE A 191 7.83 -6.14 -12.75
C ILE A 191 7.12 -5.34 -11.67
N GLN A 192 5.79 -5.44 -11.56
CA GLN A 192 5.02 -4.82 -10.49
C GLN A 192 5.56 -5.20 -9.11
N CYS A 193 5.76 -6.49 -8.84
CA CYS A 193 6.30 -6.96 -7.56
C CYS A 193 7.65 -6.32 -7.23
N CYS A 194 8.54 -6.18 -8.20
CA CYS A 194 9.85 -5.54 -8.01
C CYS A 194 9.72 -4.04 -7.72
N VAL A 195 8.90 -3.33 -8.50
CA VAL A 195 8.68 -1.88 -8.35
C VAL A 195 7.99 -1.58 -7.01
N THR A 196 6.94 -2.33 -6.67
CA THR A 196 6.22 -2.14 -5.41
C THR A 196 7.03 -2.59 -4.20
N ALA A 197 7.94 -3.57 -4.31
CA ALA A 197 8.88 -3.88 -3.24
C ALA A 197 9.79 -2.69 -2.93
N ALA A 198 10.33 -2.02 -3.94
CA ALA A 198 11.15 -0.83 -3.77
C ALA A 198 10.35 0.36 -3.19
N LEU A 199 9.14 0.59 -3.69
CA LEU A 199 8.20 1.57 -3.15
C LEU A 199 7.84 1.24 -1.68
N GLY A 200 7.62 -0.04 -1.39
CA GLY A 200 7.37 -0.54 -0.04
C GLY A 200 8.50 -0.25 0.93
N MET A 201 9.75 -0.37 0.48
CA MET A 201 10.93 0.06 1.27
C MET A 201 10.92 1.56 1.51
N LEU A 202 10.62 2.37 0.49
CA LEU A 202 10.55 3.83 0.62
C LEU A 202 9.49 4.24 1.65
N TYR A 203 8.30 3.67 1.55
CA TYR A 203 7.22 3.96 2.49
C TYR A 203 7.52 3.49 3.91
N ALA A 204 8.17 2.32 4.09
CA ALA A 204 8.63 1.88 5.39
C ALA A 204 9.68 2.85 5.97
N ALA A 205 10.63 3.34 5.16
CA ALA A 205 11.64 4.30 5.59
C ALA A 205 11.02 5.65 6.01
N ILE A 206 10.05 6.16 5.26
CA ILE A 206 9.30 7.37 5.62
C ILE A 206 8.55 7.14 6.93
N TYR A 207 7.87 5.98 7.07
CA TYR A 207 7.13 5.64 8.27
C TYR A 207 8.03 5.56 9.50
N TYR A 208 9.19 4.91 9.40
CA TYR A 208 10.16 4.84 10.50
C TYR A 208 10.67 6.21 10.94
N ARG A 209 10.73 7.15 10.00
CA ARG A 209 11.16 8.53 10.27
C ARG A 209 10.06 9.43 10.81
N THR A 210 8.81 9.17 10.48
CA THR A 210 7.68 10.06 10.78
C THR A 210 6.74 9.53 11.83
N GLY A 211 6.57 8.22 11.93
CA GLY A 211 5.56 7.56 12.75
C GLY A 211 4.12 7.94 12.41
N ASN A 212 3.89 8.64 11.31
CA ASN A 212 2.57 9.12 10.91
C ASN A 212 2.02 8.30 9.75
N LEU A 213 1.01 7.48 10.04
CA LEU A 213 0.40 6.59 9.05
C LEU A 213 -0.36 7.37 7.97
N TRP A 214 -0.95 8.52 8.31
CA TRP A 214 -1.74 9.32 7.37
C TRP A 214 -0.92 9.91 6.24
N VAL A 215 0.35 10.19 6.46
CA VAL A 215 1.29 10.61 5.41
C VAL A 215 1.44 9.52 4.36
N LEU A 216 1.56 8.27 4.81
CA LEU A 216 1.72 7.12 3.91
C LEU A 216 0.41 6.80 3.18
N ILE A 217 -0.73 6.83 3.88
CA ILE A 217 -2.06 6.67 3.26
C ILE A 217 -2.25 7.71 2.15
N PHE A 218 -1.91 8.96 2.41
CA PHE A 218 -1.99 10.02 1.41
C PHE A 218 -1.06 9.80 0.21
N LEU A 219 0.22 9.47 0.46
CA LEU A 219 1.18 9.22 -0.62
C LEU A 219 0.80 7.99 -1.45
N HIS A 220 0.29 6.95 -0.82
CA HIS A 220 -0.18 5.74 -1.50
C HIS A 220 -1.42 6.04 -2.36
N THR A 221 -2.43 6.68 -1.78
CA THR A 221 -3.61 7.13 -2.54
C THR A 221 -3.21 7.99 -3.74
N LEU A 222 -2.26 8.91 -3.56
CA LEU A 222 -1.74 9.74 -4.66
C LEU A 222 -1.01 8.91 -5.72
N GLN A 223 -0.28 7.86 -5.33
CA GLN A 223 0.37 6.91 -6.25
C GLN A 223 -0.66 6.25 -7.16
N ASP A 224 -1.72 5.69 -6.57
CA ASP A 224 -2.75 4.97 -7.31
C ASP A 224 -3.58 5.91 -8.19
N VAL A 225 -3.92 7.09 -7.66
CA VAL A 225 -4.58 8.14 -8.44
C VAL A 225 -3.70 8.54 -9.62
N ALA A 226 -2.40 8.78 -9.41
CA ALA A 226 -1.51 9.17 -10.50
C ALA A 226 -1.38 8.08 -11.58
N ALA A 227 -1.36 6.80 -11.18
CA ALA A 227 -1.25 5.68 -12.11
C ALA A 227 -2.54 5.44 -12.91
N LEU A 228 -3.72 5.64 -12.30
CA LEU A 228 -5.01 5.22 -12.84
C LEU A 228 -5.97 6.40 -13.15
N ILE A 229 -5.48 7.64 -13.14
CA ILE A 229 -6.36 8.82 -13.27
C ILE A 229 -7.20 8.79 -14.55
N ASN A 230 -6.63 8.41 -15.69
CA ASN A 230 -7.37 8.31 -16.94
C ASN A 230 -8.45 7.22 -16.87
N SER A 231 -8.13 6.07 -16.25
CA SER A 231 -9.11 5.00 -16.02
C SER A 231 -10.20 5.42 -15.03
N GLY A 232 -9.88 6.28 -14.09
CA GLY A 232 -10.86 6.83 -13.14
C GLY A 232 -11.82 7.85 -13.72
N LEU A 233 -11.35 8.65 -14.69
CA LEU A 233 -12.12 9.80 -15.21
C LEU A 233 -12.88 9.48 -16.50
N TYR A 234 -12.40 8.55 -17.33
CA TYR A 234 -12.90 8.35 -18.69
C TYR A 234 -13.36 6.92 -18.96
N ASP A 235 -14.37 6.75 -19.80
CA ASP A 235 -14.83 5.46 -20.31
C ASP A 235 -13.93 4.96 -21.45
N GLY A 236 -13.88 3.63 -21.64
CA GLY A 236 -13.10 3.01 -22.71
C GLY A 236 -11.58 3.05 -22.50
N THR A 237 -11.14 3.33 -21.29
CA THR A 237 -9.73 3.30 -20.86
C THR A 237 -9.36 1.93 -20.28
N ALA A 238 -8.05 1.68 -20.15
CA ALA A 238 -7.55 0.41 -19.63
C ALA A 238 -8.03 0.12 -18.21
N THR A 239 -8.36 -1.15 -17.94
CA THR A 239 -8.64 -1.69 -16.62
C THR A 239 -7.34 -1.79 -15.79
N ILE A 240 -7.47 -1.98 -14.46
CA ILE A 240 -6.31 -2.20 -13.57
C ILE A 240 -5.47 -3.40 -14.08
N SER A 241 -6.12 -4.50 -14.48
CA SER A 241 -5.45 -5.69 -14.99
C SER A 241 -4.68 -5.43 -16.28
N GLU A 242 -5.24 -4.66 -17.20
CA GLU A 242 -4.57 -4.26 -18.46
C GLU A 242 -3.39 -3.32 -18.18
N VAL A 243 -3.52 -2.37 -17.25
CA VAL A 243 -2.42 -1.50 -16.82
C VAL A 243 -1.27 -2.34 -16.25
N VAL A 244 -1.55 -3.28 -15.37
CA VAL A 244 -0.52 -4.18 -14.81
C VAL A 244 0.11 -5.05 -15.91
N SER A 245 -0.70 -5.58 -16.82
CA SER A 245 -0.22 -6.41 -17.93
C SER A 245 0.67 -5.63 -18.91
N SER A 246 0.52 -4.31 -19.00
CA SER A 246 1.34 -3.44 -19.84
C SER A 246 2.71 -3.07 -19.25
N PHE A 247 2.99 -3.47 -18.02
CA PHE A 247 4.27 -3.17 -17.39
C PHE A 247 5.41 -3.86 -18.11
N ASP A 248 6.45 -3.10 -18.45
CA ASP A 248 7.62 -3.54 -19.16
C ASP A 248 8.92 -3.32 -18.34
N PRO A 249 10.05 -3.93 -18.73
CA PRO A 249 11.30 -3.84 -17.97
C PRO A 249 11.83 -2.42 -17.73
N SER A 250 11.45 -1.41 -18.53
CA SER A 250 11.87 -0.02 -18.31
C SER A 250 11.35 0.54 -16.99
N MET A 251 10.22 0.01 -16.49
CA MET A 251 9.65 0.38 -15.20
C MET A 251 10.52 -0.02 -14.00
N LEU A 252 11.46 -0.96 -14.16
CA LEU A 252 12.46 -1.27 -13.13
C LEU A 252 13.35 -0.07 -12.80
N LEU A 253 13.47 0.91 -13.71
CA LEU A 253 14.12 2.18 -13.40
C LEU A 253 13.39 2.93 -12.27
N SER A 254 12.07 2.86 -12.21
CA SER A 254 11.29 3.44 -11.11
C SER A 254 11.64 2.79 -9.76
N ALA A 255 11.92 1.47 -9.75
CA ALA A 255 12.38 0.80 -8.53
C ALA A 255 13.71 1.38 -8.03
N LEU A 256 14.67 1.65 -8.92
CA LEU A 256 15.93 2.31 -8.55
C LEU A 256 15.67 3.72 -8.00
N LEU A 257 14.81 4.49 -8.66
CA LEU A 257 14.45 5.84 -8.20
C LEU A 257 13.79 5.82 -6.81
N TYR A 258 12.96 4.81 -6.49
CA TYR A 258 12.38 4.66 -5.15
C TYR A 258 13.42 4.24 -4.10
N LEU A 259 14.45 3.48 -4.46
CA LEU A 259 15.48 3.06 -3.52
C LEU A 259 16.46 4.19 -3.14
N LEU A 260 16.73 5.14 -4.04
CA LEU A 260 17.65 6.25 -3.76
C LEU A 260 17.31 7.02 -2.46
N PRO A 261 16.08 7.52 -2.26
CA PRO A 261 15.73 8.22 -1.03
C PRO A 261 15.75 7.33 0.22
N VAL A 262 15.61 6.00 0.10
CA VAL A 262 15.73 5.09 1.25
C VAL A 262 17.12 5.19 1.87
N PHE A 263 18.19 5.22 1.06
CA PHE A 263 19.55 5.38 1.54
C PHE A 263 19.75 6.71 2.27
N TYR A 264 19.13 7.77 1.79
CA TYR A 264 19.17 9.07 2.43
C TYR A 264 18.38 9.08 3.77
N LEU A 265 17.19 8.50 3.79
CA LEU A 265 16.30 8.48 4.95
C LEU A 265 16.85 7.61 6.08
N LEU A 266 17.48 6.48 5.76
CA LEU A 266 18.04 5.52 6.73
C LEU A 266 19.57 5.60 6.85
N ARG A 267 20.17 6.75 6.48
CA ARG A 267 21.62 6.95 6.71
C ARG A 267 21.98 6.97 8.19
N GLY A 268 23.21 6.60 8.53
CA GLY A 268 23.68 6.42 9.91
C GLY A 268 23.37 7.58 10.86
N SER A 269 23.48 8.84 10.38
CA SER A 269 23.19 10.05 11.18
C SER A 269 21.70 10.22 11.52
N ARG A 270 20.80 9.46 10.92
CA ARG A 270 19.34 9.55 11.14
C ARG A 270 18.78 8.38 11.94
N LEU A 271 19.53 7.31 12.11
CA LEU A 271 19.09 6.14 12.86
C LEU A 271 18.83 6.40 14.35
N PRO A 272 19.61 7.24 15.06
CA PRO A 272 19.28 7.59 16.43
C PRO A 272 17.89 8.23 16.58
N LEU A 273 17.43 9.01 15.56
CA LEU A 273 16.09 9.58 15.58
C LEU A 273 15.00 8.50 15.43
N VAL A 274 15.27 7.43 14.66
CA VAL A 274 14.36 6.28 14.55
C VAL A 274 14.31 5.55 15.89
N ALA A 275 15.47 5.26 16.51
CA ALA A 275 15.54 4.55 17.78
C ALA A 275 14.79 5.31 18.87
N ALA A 276 15.09 6.61 19.05
CA ALA A 276 14.44 7.47 20.04
C ALA A 276 12.92 7.57 19.82
N PHE A 277 12.48 7.75 18.55
CA PHE A 277 11.07 7.88 18.24
C PHE A 277 10.26 6.60 18.56
N TRP A 278 10.86 5.44 18.32
CA TRP A 278 10.21 4.15 18.53
C TRP A 278 10.48 3.55 19.91
N GLY A 279 11.17 4.27 20.82
CA GLY A 279 11.48 3.79 22.16
C GLY A 279 12.33 2.52 22.15
N LEU A 280 13.29 2.43 21.25
CA LEU A 280 14.14 1.26 21.06
C LEU A 280 15.52 1.43 21.71
N ASP A 281 15.81 2.59 22.29
CA ASP A 281 17.13 2.92 22.89
C ASP A 281 17.43 2.11 24.15
N ASP A 282 16.38 1.65 24.86
CA ASP A 282 16.49 0.88 26.11
C ASP A 282 16.45 -0.65 25.89
N ALA A 283 16.46 -1.12 24.65
CA ALA A 283 16.48 -2.56 24.37
C ALA A 283 17.84 -3.13 24.80
N PRO A 284 17.90 -4.12 25.74
CA PRO A 284 19.16 -4.71 26.15
C PRO A 284 19.88 -5.27 24.93
N GLU A 285 21.20 -5.05 24.87
CA GLU A 285 22.04 -5.62 23.83
C GLU A 285 21.84 -7.14 23.84
N ALA A 286 21.13 -7.66 22.83
CA ALA A 286 21.06 -9.09 22.63
C ALA A 286 22.48 -9.58 22.33
N ALA A 287 23.01 -10.38 23.26
CA ALA A 287 24.34 -10.98 23.22
C ALA A 287 24.51 -11.90 22.01
#